data_65b7c0691372c0ab49a23b2b0959ecd0
#
_entry.id   65b7c0691372c0ab49a23b2b0959ecd0
#
_cell.length_a   1.000
_cell.length_b   1.000
_cell.length_c   1.000
_cell.angle_alpha   90.00
_cell.angle_beta   90.00
_cell.angle_gamma   90.00
#
_symmetry.space_group_name_H-M   'P 1'
#
loop_
_entity.id
_entity.type
_entity.pdbx_description
1 polymer ?
#
loop_
_entity_poly.entity_id
_entity_poly.type
_entity_poly.pdbx_seq_one_letter_code
_entity_poly.pdbx_strand_id
1 'polypeptide(L)'
;MSVLEINNIRYSYDNKRNVLNGINMALDEGKMYAILGQSGCGKTTLLSLLGGLDSPVDGQILYDGQDIEKLGLANHRKNNVAFIFQSYNLIDYLTPKENVALTAKLSPQPILERVGLTEEECKRNVLKLSGGQQQRVAIARALASDTKVILADEPTGNLDEDTAAEIISILKGCAHEMNKCVIIVTHSND
;
A
#
# COMPACT_ATOMS: atom_id res chain seq x y z
N MET A 1 13.64 -13.19 -5.72
CA MET A 1 13.20 -13.93 -4.51
C MET A 1 11.89 -13.35 -4.06
N SER A 2 10.91 -14.20 -3.76
CA SER A 2 9.61 -13.73 -3.29
C SER A 2 9.74 -13.13 -1.88
N VAL A 3 9.26 -11.90 -1.73
CA VAL A 3 9.19 -11.22 -0.44
C VAL A 3 7.90 -11.56 0.31
N LEU A 4 6.82 -11.84 -0.44
CA LEU A 4 5.56 -12.36 0.08
C LEU A 4 5.18 -13.65 -0.64
N GLU A 5 4.81 -14.67 0.13
CA GLU A 5 4.25 -15.93 -0.37
C GLU A 5 2.90 -16.17 0.30
N ILE A 6 1.93 -16.51 -0.51
CA ILE A 6 0.55 -16.75 -0.10
C ILE A 6 0.23 -18.20 -0.43
N ASN A 7 -0.04 -18.99 0.59
CA ASN A 7 -0.20 -20.44 0.46
C ASN A 7 -1.60 -20.86 0.90
N ASN A 8 -2.45 -21.22 -0.07
CA ASN A 8 -3.80 -21.76 0.12
C ASN A 8 -4.71 -20.92 1.04
N ILE A 9 -4.63 -19.58 0.92
CA ILE A 9 -5.41 -18.70 1.78
C ILE A 9 -6.88 -18.85 1.56
N ARG A 10 -7.63 -19.07 2.67
CA ARG A 10 -9.08 -19.00 2.75
C ARG A 10 -9.49 -17.97 3.78
N TYR A 11 -10.55 -17.25 3.47
CA TYR A 11 -11.09 -16.23 4.38
C TYR A 11 -12.60 -16.10 4.27
N SER A 12 -13.25 -15.92 5.41
CA SER A 12 -14.68 -15.70 5.55
C SER A 12 -14.95 -14.75 6.72
N TYR A 13 -15.87 -13.81 6.56
CA TYR A 13 -16.28 -12.90 7.64
C TYR A 13 -17.22 -13.54 8.66
N ASP A 14 -18.00 -14.53 8.24
CA ASP A 14 -19.08 -15.11 9.04
C ASP A 14 -19.00 -16.64 9.17
N ASN A 15 -17.92 -17.25 8.70
CA ASN A 15 -17.71 -18.71 8.60
C ASN A 15 -18.75 -19.46 7.74
N LYS A 16 -19.59 -18.74 6.98
CA LYS A 16 -20.62 -19.36 6.12
C LYS A 16 -20.24 -19.33 4.64
N ARG A 17 -19.65 -18.23 4.19
CA ARG A 17 -19.25 -18.06 2.79
C ARG A 17 -17.82 -17.58 2.69
N ASN A 18 -16.98 -18.35 1.99
CA ASN A 18 -15.61 -17.92 1.70
C ASN A 18 -15.60 -16.75 0.73
N VAL A 19 -14.96 -15.67 1.14
CA VAL A 19 -14.63 -14.50 0.30
C VAL A 19 -13.37 -14.79 -0.50
N LEU A 20 -12.39 -15.46 0.12
CA LEU A 20 -11.20 -15.97 -0.54
C LEU A 20 -11.19 -17.49 -0.42
N ASN A 21 -10.83 -18.20 -1.50
CA ASN A 21 -10.92 -19.64 -1.56
C ASN A 21 -9.68 -20.26 -2.23
N GLY A 22 -8.68 -20.59 -1.43
CA GLY A 22 -7.48 -21.29 -1.89
C GLY A 22 -6.54 -20.41 -2.74
N ILE A 23 -6.31 -19.17 -2.33
CA ILE A 23 -5.42 -18.24 -3.05
C ILE A 23 -3.97 -18.66 -2.85
N ASN A 24 -3.22 -18.76 -3.96
CA ASN A 24 -1.79 -19.02 -3.98
C ASN A 24 -1.10 -17.98 -4.86
N MET A 25 -0.08 -17.30 -4.33
CA MET A 25 0.70 -16.29 -5.06
C MET A 25 2.12 -16.22 -4.49
N ALA A 26 3.09 -15.85 -5.33
CA ALA A 26 4.43 -15.47 -4.93
C ALA A 26 4.76 -14.10 -5.52
N LEU A 27 5.16 -13.16 -4.67
CA LEU A 27 5.34 -11.75 -5.02
C LEU A 27 6.78 -11.34 -4.71
N ASP A 28 7.47 -10.84 -5.73
CA ASP A 28 8.90 -10.51 -5.68
C ASP A 28 9.15 -9.04 -5.38
N GLU A 29 10.29 -8.73 -4.76
CA GLU A 29 10.84 -7.37 -4.74
C GLU A 29 11.13 -6.87 -6.17
N GLY A 30 11.11 -5.56 -6.36
CA GLY A 30 11.38 -4.92 -7.66
C GLY A 30 10.25 -5.03 -8.66
N LYS A 31 9.08 -5.57 -8.27
CA LYS A 31 7.94 -5.76 -9.16
C LYS A 31 6.70 -5.03 -8.67
N MET A 32 5.89 -4.59 -9.62
CA MET A 32 4.56 -4.06 -9.37
C MET A 32 3.51 -5.06 -9.87
N TYR A 33 2.54 -5.37 -9.03
CA TYR A 33 1.45 -6.29 -9.28
C TYR A 33 0.12 -5.55 -9.24
N ALA A 34 -0.76 -5.82 -10.19
CA ALA A 34 -2.13 -5.34 -10.20
C ALA A 34 -3.10 -6.51 -9.99
N ILE A 35 -3.94 -6.42 -8.96
CA ILE A 35 -5.01 -7.36 -8.70
C ILE A 35 -6.31 -6.73 -9.18
N LEU A 36 -6.83 -7.25 -10.29
CA LEU A 36 -8.02 -6.75 -10.94
C LEU A 36 -9.25 -7.60 -10.58
N GLY A 37 -10.41 -6.99 -10.57
CA GLY A 37 -11.68 -7.70 -10.36
C GLY A 37 -12.84 -6.78 -10.01
N GLN A 38 -14.05 -7.29 -10.10
CA GLN A 38 -15.26 -6.54 -9.77
C GLN A 38 -15.31 -6.14 -8.29
N SER A 39 -16.10 -5.10 -7.97
CA SER A 39 -16.34 -4.71 -6.58
C SER A 39 -16.92 -5.89 -5.79
N GLY A 40 -16.43 -6.06 -4.55
CA GLY A 40 -16.87 -7.14 -3.66
C GLY A 40 -16.27 -8.53 -3.92
N CYS A 41 -15.34 -8.71 -4.88
CA CYS A 41 -14.72 -10.02 -5.14
C CYS A 41 -13.59 -10.39 -4.15
N GLY A 42 -13.31 -9.57 -3.12
CA GLY A 42 -12.35 -9.87 -2.06
C GLY A 42 -10.97 -9.24 -2.21
N LYS A 43 -10.75 -8.29 -3.13
CA LYS A 43 -9.44 -7.63 -3.34
C LYS A 43 -8.94 -6.90 -2.09
N THR A 44 -9.77 -6.02 -1.52
CA THR A 44 -9.44 -5.29 -0.28
C THR A 44 -9.27 -6.26 0.90
N THR A 45 -10.03 -7.35 0.94
CA THR A 45 -9.86 -8.42 1.94
C THR A 45 -8.49 -9.08 1.80
N LEU A 46 -8.09 -9.45 0.58
CA LEU A 46 -6.75 -10.01 0.35
C LEU A 46 -5.66 -9.02 0.76
N LEU A 47 -5.80 -7.75 0.39
CA LEU A 47 -4.84 -6.70 0.77
C LEU A 47 -4.74 -6.56 2.30
N SER A 48 -5.88 -6.64 3.01
CA SER A 48 -5.93 -6.60 4.48
C SER A 48 -5.18 -7.76 5.12
N LEU A 49 -5.32 -8.97 4.58
CA LEU A 49 -4.58 -10.15 5.05
C LEU A 49 -3.08 -10.01 4.78
N LEU A 50 -2.68 -9.58 3.58
CA LEU A 50 -1.28 -9.34 3.22
C LEU A 50 -0.62 -8.31 4.14
N GLY A 51 -1.39 -7.32 4.55
CA GLY A 51 -0.95 -6.29 5.48
C GLY A 51 -1.03 -6.66 6.95
N GLY A 52 -1.54 -7.84 7.28
CA GLY A 52 -1.71 -8.28 8.66
C GLY A 52 -2.74 -7.47 9.45
N LEU A 53 -3.74 -6.89 8.77
CA LEU A 53 -4.89 -6.23 9.43
C LEU A 53 -5.88 -7.26 9.96
N ASP A 54 -5.87 -8.46 9.39
CA ASP A 54 -6.68 -9.61 9.80
C ASP A 54 -5.90 -10.91 9.55
N SER A 55 -6.42 -12.05 10.03
CA SER A 55 -5.83 -13.37 9.89
C SER A 55 -6.68 -14.25 8.94
N PRO A 56 -6.05 -15.08 8.09
CA PRO A 56 -6.79 -16.05 7.29
C PRO A 56 -7.44 -17.12 8.18
N VAL A 57 -8.56 -17.69 7.71
CA VAL A 57 -9.20 -18.85 8.38
C VAL A 57 -8.38 -20.13 8.15
N ASP A 58 -7.72 -20.23 6.99
CA ASP A 58 -6.88 -21.37 6.61
C ASP A 58 -5.79 -20.89 5.64
N GLY A 59 -4.67 -21.62 5.60
CA GLY A 59 -3.49 -21.27 4.83
C GLY A 59 -2.52 -20.40 5.63
N GLN A 60 -1.51 -19.85 4.95
CA GLN A 60 -0.50 -19.01 5.59
C GLN A 60 0.04 -17.95 4.62
N ILE A 61 0.50 -16.83 5.18
CA ILE A 61 1.22 -15.77 4.48
C ILE A 61 2.63 -15.71 5.05
N LEU A 62 3.61 -15.81 4.16
CA LEU A 62 5.02 -15.72 4.53
C LEU A 62 5.59 -14.38 4.06
N TYR A 63 6.36 -13.73 4.91
CA TYR A 63 7.20 -12.57 4.60
C TYR A 63 8.67 -12.96 4.79
N ASP A 64 9.48 -12.83 3.74
CA ASP A 64 10.87 -13.34 3.71
C ASP A 64 10.98 -14.79 4.25
N GLY A 65 10.03 -15.66 3.87
CA GLY A 65 9.98 -17.07 4.28
C GLY A 65 9.47 -17.32 5.71
N GLN A 66 9.07 -16.30 6.45
CA GLN A 66 8.56 -16.41 7.82
C GLN A 66 7.08 -16.10 7.90
N ASP A 67 6.32 -16.93 8.57
CA ASP A 67 4.89 -16.75 8.78
C ASP A 67 4.60 -15.43 9.53
N ILE A 68 3.78 -14.56 8.94
CA ILE A 68 3.47 -13.24 9.51
C ILE A 68 2.71 -13.32 10.84
N GLU A 69 1.95 -14.38 11.09
CA GLU A 69 1.28 -14.59 12.37
C GLU A 69 2.31 -14.91 13.46
N LYS A 70 3.32 -15.72 13.15
CA LYS A 70 4.43 -16.03 14.08
C LYS A 70 5.34 -14.84 14.32
N LEU A 71 5.53 -13.98 13.31
CA LEU A 71 6.22 -12.69 13.47
C LEU A 71 5.43 -11.70 14.34
N GLY A 72 4.13 -11.90 14.47
CA GLY A 72 3.16 -11.00 15.08
C GLY A 72 2.66 -9.95 14.09
N LEU A 73 1.35 -9.93 13.86
CA LEU A 73 0.71 -9.05 12.86
C LEU A 73 1.01 -7.56 13.11
N ALA A 74 1.07 -7.12 14.38
CA ALA A 74 1.41 -5.73 14.72
C ALA A 74 2.86 -5.38 14.31
N ASN A 75 3.80 -6.31 14.49
CA ASN A 75 5.18 -6.15 14.07
C ASN A 75 5.28 -6.13 12.54
N HIS A 76 4.55 -7.00 11.84
CA HIS A 76 4.48 -7.04 10.39
C HIS A 76 3.96 -5.70 9.82
N ARG A 77 2.84 -5.17 10.34
CA ARG A 77 2.30 -3.86 9.94
C ARG A 77 3.28 -2.72 10.15
N LYS A 78 4.03 -2.74 11.25
CA LYS A 78 4.94 -1.65 11.60
C LYS A 78 6.22 -1.65 10.77
N ASN A 79 6.75 -2.82 10.42
CA ASN A 79 8.12 -2.95 9.93
C ASN A 79 8.23 -3.47 8.50
N ASN A 80 7.23 -4.20 7.99
CA ASN A 80 7.35 -4.96 6.75
C ASN A 80 6.50 -4.42 5.62
N VAL A 81 5.37 -3.78 5.94
CA VAL A 81 4.41 -3.29 4.93
C VAL A 81 4.04 -1.83 5.16
N ALA A 82 3.71 -1.12 4.09
CA ALA A 82 3.11 0.20 4.15
C ALA A 82 1.82 0.21 3.31
N PHE A 83 0.81 0.96 3.78
CA PHE A 83 -0.47 1.08 3.10
C PHE A 83 -0.63 2.44 2.43
N ILE A 84 -1.22 2.41 1.24
CA ILE A 84 -1.75 3.57 0.53
C ILE A 84 -3.24 3.30 0.31
N PHE A 85 -4.10 4.18 0.81
CA PHE A 85 -5.56 4.03 0.75
C PHE A 85 -6.17 5.01 -0.26
N GLN A 86 -7.31 4.66 -0.81
CA GLN A 86 -8.10 5.51 -1.70
C GLN A 86 -8.48 6.87 -1.05
N SER A 87 -8.77 6.88 0.24
CA SER A 87 -9.12 8.08 1.01
C SER A 87 -7.92 8.81 1.61
N TYR A 88 -6.69 8.51 1.15
CA TYR A 88 -5.41 9.06 1.59
C TYR A 88 -5.08 8.82 3.07
N ASN A 89 -6.03 8.83 3.96
CA ASN A 89 -5.90 8.68 5.43
C ASN A 89 -4.80 9.60 6.02
N LEU A 90 -4.80 10.84 5.59
CA LEU A 90 -3.94 11.89 6.13
C LEU A 90 -4.59 12.51 7.37
N ILE A 91 -3.76 13.05 8.26
CA ILE A 91 -4.25 13.80 9.41
C ILE A 91 -4.48 15.25 8.97
N ASP A 92 -5.72 15.67 8.96
CA ASP A 92 -6.23 16.88 8.32
C ASP A 92 -5.59 18.17 8.81
N TYR A 93 -5.22 18.27 10.07
CA TYR A 93 -4.62 19.47 10.66
C TYR A 93 -3.11 19.53 10.53
N LEU A 94 -2.46 18.50 10.00
CA LEU A 94 -1.02 18.44 9.78
C LEU A 94 -0.64 18.91 8.37
N THR A 95 0.62 19.31 8.23
CA THR A 95 1.27 19.53 6.95
C THR A 95 1.68 18.20 6.30
N PRO A 96 2.01 18.14 4.99
CA PRO A 96 2.63 16.99 4.35
C PRO A 96 3.83 16.43 5.11
N LYS A 97 4.74 17.31 5.51
CA LYS A 97 5.95 16.92 6.22
C LYS A 97 5.65 16.24 7.56
N GLU A 98 4.70 16.77 8.32
CA GLU A 98 4.27 16.19 9.58
C GLU A 98 3.55 14.86 9.39
N ASN A 99 2.66 14.75 8.37
CA ASN A 99 1.99 13.49 8.02
C ASN A 99 2.99 12.38 7.67
N VAL A 100 4.02 12.70 6.90
CA VAL A 100 5.07 11.75 6.53
C VAL A 100 5.92 11.37 7.75
N ALA A 101 6.22 12.33 8.62
CA ALA A 101 7.04 12.12 9.82
C ALA A 101 6.41 11.13 10.82
N LEU A 102 5.09 10.92 10.80
CA LEU A 102 4.40 9.99 11.72
C LEU A 102 4.91 8.55 11.65
N THR A 103 5.33 8.12 10.45
CA THR A 103 5.78 6.73 10.20
C THR A 103 7.22 6.66 9.72
N ALA A 104 7.89 7.83 9.60
CA ALA A 104 9.16 7.94 8.92
C ALA A 104 10.31 7.28 9.70
N LYS A 105 11.03 6.41 9.02
CA LYS A 105 12.39 5.97 9.35
C LYS A 105 13.45 6.77 8.55
N LEU A 106 13.02 7.39 7.45
CA LEU A 106 13.83 8.21 6.56
C LEU A 106 13.41 9.69 6.66
N SER A 107 14.29 10.61 6.25
CA SER A 107 13.97 12.04 6.23
C SER A 107 12.77 12.34 5.31
N PRO A 108 11.70 13.01 5.77
CA PRO A 108 10.52 13.30 4.95
C PRO A 108 10.78 14.18 3.74
N GLN A 109 11.63 15.20 3.87
CA GLN A 109 11.81 16.24 2.85
C GLN A 109 12.28 15.69 1.49
N PRO A 110 13.36 14.88 1.38
CA PRO A 110 13.80 14.33 0.10
C PRO A 110 12.76 13.42 -0.54
N ILE A 111 11.94 12.73 0.27
CA ILE A 111 10.90 11.83 -0.22
C ILE A 111 9.71 12.61 -0.79
N LEU A 112 9.30 13.69 -0.13
CA LEU A 112 8.26 14.59 -0.62
C LEU A 112 8.66 15.25 -1.94
N GLU A 113 9.90 15.70 -2.07
CA GLU A 113 10.45 16.21 -3.32
C GLU A 113 10.47 15.15 -4.43
N ARG A 114 10.86 13.91 -4.09
CA ARG A 114 10.88 12.78 -5.04
C ARG A 114 9.49 12.45 -5.60
N VAL A 115 8.43 12.58 -4.81
CA VAL A 115 7.05 12.39 -5.29
C VAL A 115 6.48 13.64 -5.97
N GLY A 116 7.28 14.68 -6.17
CA GLY A 116 6.94 15.88 -6.94
C GLY A 116 6.18 16.95 -6.16
N LEU A 117 6.32 17.01 -4.84
CA LEU A 117 5.80 18.11 -4.03
C LEU A 117 6.87 19.20 -3.84
N THR A 118 6.48 20.44 -4.04
CA THR A 118 7.33 21.61 -3.83
C THR A 118 7.49 21.92 -2.35
N GLU A 119 8.54 22.68 -2.00
CA GLU A 119 8.77 23.10 -0.62
C GLU A 119 7.61 23.94 -0.05
N GLU A 120 6.96 24.74 -0.89
CA GLU A 120 5.80 25.55 -0.49
C GLU A 120 4.59 24.68 -0.17
N GLU A 121 4.31 23.65 -0.98
CA GLU A 121 3.22 22.68 -0.74
C GLU A 121 3.47 21.89 0.54
N CYS A 122 4.72 21.51 0.82
CA CYS A 122 5.10 20.79 2.03
C CYS A 122 4.86 21.56 3.34
N LYS A 123 4.70 22.88 3.27
CA LYS A 123 4.43 23.77 4.42
C LYS A 123 2.95 24.09 4.63
N ARG A 124 2.09 23.78 3.64
CA ARG A 124 0.65 24.03 3.71
C ARG A 124 -0.04 22.94 4.52
N ASN A 125 -1.23 23.26 5.04
CA ASN A 125 -2.14 22.23 5.57
C ASN A 125 -2.58 21.28 4.45
N VAL A 126 -2.63 19.96 4.70
CA VAL A 126 -2.95 18.95 3.68
C VAL A 126 -4.33 19.15 3.03
N LEU A 127 -5.31 19.70 3.75
CA LEU A 127 -6.64 19.99 3.21
C LEU A 127 -6.62 21.10 2.13
N LYS A 128 -5.54 21.88 2.02
CA LYS A 128 -5.36 22.89 0.98
C LYS A 128 -4.68 22.35 -0.29
N LEU A 129 -4.33 21.09 -0.30
CA LEU A 129 -3.73 20.39 -1.43
C LEU A 129 -4.81 19.78 -2.32
N SER A 130 -4.52 19.66 -3.62
CA SER A 130 -5.36 18.87 -4.54
C SER A 130 -5.39 17.39 -4.17
N GLY A 131 -6.37 16.64 -4.69
CA GLY A 131 -6.44 15.19 -4.47
C GLY A 131 -5.16 14.46 -4.88
N GLY A 132 -4.61 14.78 -6.05
CA GLY A 132 -3.33 14.22 -6.51
C GLY A 132 -2.15 14.56 -5.60
N GLN A 133 -2.08 15.80 -5.09
CA GLN A 133 -1.06 16.20 -4.13
C GLN A 133 -1.21 15.45 -2.79
N GLN A 134 -2.45 15.29 -2.29
CA GLN A 134 -2.72 14.49 -1.08
C GLN A 134 -2.31 13.02 -1.28
N GLN A 135 -2.58 12.44 -2.46
CA GLN A 135 -2.15 11.09 -2.79
C GLN A 135 -0.62 10.97 -2.82
N ARG A 136 0.10 11.97 -3.35
CA ARG A 136 1.56 12.02 -3.30
C ARG A 136 2.08 12.06 -1.86
N VAL A 137 1.41 12.77 -0.95
CA VAL A 137 1.74 12.75 0.50
C VAL A 137 1.53 11.35 1.09
N ALA A 138 0.45 10.66 0.75
CA ALA A 138 0.20 9.29 1.22
C ALA A 138 1.27 8.30 0.72
N ILE A 139 1.70 8.43 -0.54
CA ILE A 139 2.81 7.66 -1.10
C ILE A 139 4.13 7.99 -0.39
N ALA A 140 4.43 9.28 -0.19
CA ALA A 140 5.63 9.71 0.53
C ALA A 140 5.67 9.14 1.95
N ARG A 141 4.53 9.10 2.65
CA ARG A 141 4.41 8.48 3.97
C ARG A 141 4.72 6.98 3.93
N ALA A 142 4.22 6.27 2.92
CA ALA A 142 4.52 4.86 2.72
C ALA A 142 6.02 4.63 2.44
N LEU A 143 6.64 5.45 1.60
CA LEU A 143 8.08 5.36 1.30
C LEU A 143 8.97 5.68 2.50
N ALA A 144 8.58 6.67 3.30
CA ALA A 144 9.34 7.09 4.48
C ALA A 144 9.39 6.04 5.60
N SER A 145 8.47 5.09 5.62
CA SER A 145 8.48 3.95 6.56
C SER A 145 9.58 2.93 6.26
N ASP A 146 10.21 3.02 5.07
CA ASP A 146 11.29 2.15 4.58
C ASP A 146 10.96 0.64 4.64
N THR A 147 9.74 0.29 4.32
CA THR A 147 9.29 -1.10 4.20
C THR A 147 9.57 -1.65 2.81
N LYS A 148 9.68 -2.98 2.68
CA LYS A 148 9.89 -3.65 1.38
C LYS A 148 8.61 -3.74 0.56
N VAL A 149 7.45 -3.78 1.21
CA VAL A 149 6.16 -4.02 0.57
C VAL A 149 5.26 -2.79 0.69
N ILE A 150 4.66 -2.39 -0.41
CA ILE A 150 3.65 -1.32 -0.48
C ILE A 150 2.33 -1.95 -0.96
N LEU A 151 1.29 -1.78 -0.17
CA LEU A 151 -0.06 -2.24 -0.44
C LEU A 151 -0.94 -1.04 -0.76
N ALA A 152 -1.46 -0.96 -1.99
CA ALA A 152 -2.25 0.18 -2.45
C ALA A 152 -3.67 -0.26 -2.80
N ASP A 153 -4.65 0.27 -2.06
CA ASP A 153 -6.07 0.04 -2.28
C ASP A 153 -6.66 1.19 -3.09
N GLU A 154 -6.94 0.94 -4.37
CA GLU A 154 -7.48 1.90 -5.33
C GLU A 154 -6.77 3.27 -5.32
N PRO A 155 -5.44 3.31 -5.51
CA PRO A 155 -4.65 4.52 -5.29
C PRO A 155 -4.96 5.66 -6.27
N THR A 156 -5.72 5.40 -7.33
CA THR A 156 -6.10 6.37 -8.37
C THR A 156 -7.61 6.59 -8.47
N GLY A 157 -8.43 5.90 -7.65
CA GLY A 157 -9.89 5.86 -7.81
C GLY A 157 -10.62 7.19 -7.66
N ASN A 158 -9.98 8.23 -7.08
CA ASN A 158 -10.54 9.57 -6.90
C ASN A 158 -9.84 10.64 -7.74
N LEU A 159 -9.05 10.25 -8.75
CA LEU A 159 -8.20 11.16 -9.54
C LEU A 159 -8.66 11.19 -11.01
N ASP A 160 -8.36 12.29 -11.70
CA ASP A 160 -8.47 12.36 -13.16
C ASP A 160 -7.37 11.50 -13.83
N GLU A 161 -7.56 11.19 -15.12
CA GLU A 161 -6.66 10.28 -15.87
C GLU A 161 -5.20 10.74 -15.86
N ASP A 162 -4.93 12.03 -16.07
CA ASP A 162 -3.56 12.55 -16.12
C ASP A 162 -2.87 12.40 -14.77
N THR A 163 -3.55 12.80 -13.71
CA THR A 163 -3.06 12.66 -12.33
C THR A 163 -2.91 11.17 -11.96
N ALA A 164 -3.84 10.30 -12.36
CA ALA A 164 -3.76 8.86 -12.14
C ALA A 164 -2.52 8.26 -12.82
N ALA A 165 -2.24 8.64 -14.07
CA ALA A 165 -1.04 8.18 -14.79
C ALA A 165 0.26 8.60 -14.08
N GLU A 166 0.33 9.82 -13.54
CA GLU A 166 1.46 10.28 -12.74
C GLU A 166 1.65 9.47 -11.45
N ILE A 167 0.56 9.18 -10.72
CA ILE A 167 0.60 8.35 -9.51
C ILE A 167 1.08 6.94 -9.82
N ILE A 168 0.58 6.32 -10.89
CA ILE A 168 1.05 4.99 -11.33
C ILE A 168 2.53 5.03 -11.72
N SER A 169 3.00 6.10 -12.37
CA SER A 169 4.42 6.28 -12.69
C SER A 169 5.29 6.33 -11.44
N ILE A 170 4.86 7.06 -10.39
CA ILE A 170 5.55 7.11 -9.10
C ILE A 170 5.62 5.70 -8.47
N LEU A 171 4.50 4.96 -8.46
CA LEU A 171 4.45 3.59 -7.90
C LEU A 171 5.32 2.61 -8.69
N LYS A 172 5.40 2.74 -10.02
CA LYS A 172 6.36 1.98 -10.86
C LYS A 172 7.80 2.30 -10.48
N GLY A 173 8.12 3.58 -10.27
CA GLY A 173 9.44 4.01 -9.78
C GLY A 173 9.77 3.40 -8.41
N CYS A 174 8.79 3.32 -7.50
CA CYS A 174 8.98 2.64 -6.21
C CYS A 174 9.37 1.17 -6.38
N ALA A 175 8.72 0.46 -7.31
CA ALA A 175 9.06 -0.92 -7.58
C ALA A 175 10.44 -1.06 -8.23
N HIS A 176 10.66 -0.43 -9.38
CA HIS A 176 11.84 -0.70 -10.22
C HIS A 176 13.12 -0.03 -9.72
N GLU A 177 13.05 1.21 -9.23
CA GLU A 177 14.23 1.97 -8.82
C GLU A 177 14.57 1.77 -7.33
N MET A 178 13.53 1.58 -6.48
CA MET A 178 13.70 1.41 -5.03
C MET A 178 13.58 -0.05 -4.59
N ASN A 179 13.46 -0.97 -5.55
CA ASN A 179 13.35 -2.43 -5.32
C ASN A 179 12.22 -2.82 -4.36
N LYS A 180 11.10 -2.07 -4.33
CA LYS A 180 9.94 -2.39 -3.51
C LYS A 180 9.04 -3.42 -4.22
N CYS A 181 8.34 -4.25 -3.46
CA CYS A 181 7.20 -5.03 -3.95
C CYS A 181 5.96 -4.14 -3.84
N VAL A 182 5.37 -3.73 -4.96
CA VAL A 182 4.18 -2.87 -4.98
C VAL A 182 2.97 -3.69 -5.41
N ILE A 183 1.93 -3.74 -4.59
CA ILE A 183 0.70 -4.48 -4.87
C ILE A 183 -0.45 -3.49 -4.90
N ILE A 184 -1.09 -3.38 -6.05
CA ILE A 184 -2.24 -2.50 -6.28
C ILE A 184 -3.48 -3.35 -6.44
N VAL A 185 -4.56 -3.03 -5.72
CA VAL A 185 -5.89 -3.54 -6.03
C VAL A 185 -6.71 -2.44 -6.68
N THR A 186 -7.37 -2.76 -7.77
CA THR A 186 -8.21 -1.82 -8.50
C THR A 186 -9.35 -2.55 -9.20
N HIS A 187 -10.41 -1.81 -9.53
CA HIS A 187 -11.51 -2.28 -10.37
C HIS A 187 -11.42 -1.72 -11.80
N SER A 188 -10.53 -0.78 -12.05
CA SER A 188 -10.23 -0.20 -13.37
C SER A 188 -9.26 -1.08 -14.14
N ASN A 189 -9.48 -1.22 -15.46
CA ASN A 189 -8.58 -1.92 -16.38
C ASN A 189 -7.60 -0.96 -17.08
N ASP A 190 -7.62 0.32 -16.72
CA ASP A 190 -6.87 1.40 -17.34
C ASP A 190 -5.56 1.71 -16.61
#